data_11c2791e65890ef29a3fadd19741ad22
#
_entry.id   11c2791e65890ef29a3fadd19741ad22
#
_cell.length_a   1.000
_cell.length_b   1.000
_cell.length_c   1.000
_cell.angle_alpha   90.00
_cell.angle_beta   90.00
_cell.angle_gamma   90.00
#
_symmetry.space_group_name_H-M   'P 1'
#
loop_
_entity.id
_entity.type
_entity.pdbx_description
1 polymer ?
#
loop_
_entity_poly.entity_id
_entity_poly.type
_entity_poly.pdbx_seq_one_letter_code
_entity_poly.pdbx_strand_id
1 'polypeptide(L)'
;MKGNPMQPTIISCAVTGSAPTPEKNPAVPVTPAEIAESAIEAAKAGAAIVHCHVRDPVTTNPTMNIDLYRDVTERIRRSGVDVILNLTTGPGARFSPCDHDAGIASKDSQMCLPAERVQHVIELRPEICSLDVVTMNRRRHVFLNHPDHLKEMSAAIQTAGVKPELEVFDTGHILNAISLIEDGFIESPQFFQFCLGIDFGAPATVEAIVMMKNMLPKDAIWSAFGISRFQFPMVAAAVLLGGHVRVGLEDNIYLEKGVLAPSNAALVTKAARIINDLGGSVASVAQARDLLSLSR
;
A
#
# COMPACT_ATOMS: atom_id res chain seq x y z
N MET A 1 5.62 20.64 31.13
CA MET A 1 6.21 20.70 29.78
C MET A 1 5.05 20.69 28.81
N LYS A 2 4.86 21.75 28.01
CA LYS A 2 3.90 21.68 26.86
C LYS A 2 4.57 20.84 25.78
N GLY A 3 4.18 19.57 25.66
CA GLY A 3 4.62 18.74 24.54
C GLY A 3 4.21 19.40 23.23
N ASN A 4 5.06 19.33 22.20
CA ASN A 4 4.64 19.70 20.85
C ASN A 4 3.42 18.85 20.50
N PRO A 5 2.37 19.43 19.90
CA PRO A 5 1.24 18.65 19.45
C PRO A 5 1.72 17.57 18.48
N MET A 6 1.19 16.35 18.60
CA MET A 6 1.49 15.27 17.67
C MET A 6 1.07 15.71 16.25
N GLN A 7 1.92 15.42 15.26
CA GLN A 7 1.58 15.66 13.86
C GLN A 7 0.32 14.86 13.49
N PRO A 8 -0.62 15.43 12.70
CA PRO A 8 -1.78 14.70 12.23
C PRO A 8 -1.39 13.42 11.49
N THR A 9 -2.05 12.32 11.82
CA THR A 9 -1.74 10.99 11.26
C THR A 9 -2.54 10.72 9.99
N ILE A 10 -1.86 10.46 8.88
CA ILE A 10 -2.49 9.99 7.64
C ILE A 10 -3.00 8.56 7.86
N ILE A 11 -4.25 8.30 7.46
CA ILE A 11 -4.79 6.95 7.34
C ILE A 11 -4.84 6.60 5.86
N SER A 12 -4.11 5.56 5.45
CA SER A 12 -4.27 4.89 4.16
C SER A 12 -5.24 3.72 4.32
N CYS A 13 -6.14 3.51 3.35
CA CYS A 13 -7.02 2.36 3.32
C CYS A 13 -6.73 1.48 2.10
N ALA A 14 -6.26 0.26 2.34
CA ALA A 14 -6.01 -0.75 1.31
C ALA A 14 -7.27 -1.60 1.09
N VAL A 15 -7.96 -1.36 -0.02
CA VAL A 15 -9.39 -1.70 -0.17
C VAL A 15 -9.62 -3.19 -0.43
N THR A 16 -8.81 -3.87 -1.27
CA THR A 16 -9.10 -5.24 -1.70
C THR A 16 -7.91 -6.19 -1.82
N GLY A 17 -6.74 -5.71 -2.30
CA GLY A 17 -5.51 -6.50 -2.43
C GLY A 17 -5.55 -7.66 -3.43
N SER A 18 -4.52 -8.53 -3.35
CA SER A 18 -4.35 -9.68 -4.26
C SER A 18 -4.55 -11.05 -3.61
N ALA A 19 -4.74 -11.13 -2.29
CA ALA A 19 -4.95 -12.39 -1.58
C ALA A 19 -6.37 -12.95 -1.82
N PRO A 20 -6.61 -14.27 -1.66
CA PRO A 20 -7.94 -14.89 -1.82
C PRO A 20 -8.84 -14.61 -0.61
N THR A 21 -8.98 -13.34 -0.26
CA THR A 21 -9.76 -12.85 0.88
C THR A 21 -11.25 -12.73 0.62
N PRO A 22 -11.76 -12.53 -0.63
CA PRO A 22 -13.20 -12.52 -0.90
C PRO A 22 -13.92 -13.80 -0.48
N GLU A 23 -13.25 -14.95 -0.60
CA GLU A 23 -13.79 -16.25 -0.16
C GLU A 23 -14.00 -16.34 1.36
N LYS A 24 -13.26 -15.53 2.14
CA LYS A 24 -13.24 -15.55 3.60
C LYS A 24 -14.09 -14.46 4.23
N ASN A 25 -14.26 -13.34 3.56
CA ASN A 25 -15.09 -12.22 3.98
C ASN A 25 -15.77 -11.59 2.75
N PRO A 26 -17.10 -11.70 2.63
CA PRO A 26 -17.84 -11.14 1.50
C PRO A 26 -17.82 -9.61 1.43
N ALA A 27 -17.36 -8.92 2.47
CA ALA A 27 -17.17 -7.47 2.46
C ALA A 27 -15.92 -7.03 1.67
N VAL A 28 -15.06 -7.96 1.25
CA VAL A 28 -13.91 -7.63 0.38
C VAL A 28 -14.43 -7.34 -1.03
N PRO A 29 -14.28 -6.12 -1.55
CA PRO A 29 -14.84 -5.76 -2.84
C PRO A 29 -14.08 -6.40 -3.99
N VAL A 30 -14.82 -6.78 -5.04
CA VAL A 30 -14.32 -7.51 -6.21
C VAL A 30 -14.52 -6.73 -7.51
N THR A 31 -15.74 -6.27 -7.77
CA THR A 31 -16.05 -5.52 -8.99
C THR A 31 -15.54 -4.08 -8.92
N PRO A 32 -15.28 -3.40 -10.05
CA PRO A 32 -14.89 -2.00 -10.06
C PRO A 32 -15.87 -1.08 -9.31
N ALA A 33 -17.16 -1.37 -9.38
CA ALA A 33 -18.18 -0.62 -8.66
C ALA A 33 -18.05 -0.80 -7.15
N GLU A 34 -17.89 -2.04 -6.67
CA GLU A 34 -17.69 -2.33 -5.24
C GLU A 34 -16.38 -1.76 -4.72
N ILE A 35 -15.29 -1.85 -5.49
CA ILE A 35 -13.98 -1.31 -5.11
C ILE A 35 -14.06 0.21 -4.97
N ALA A 36 -14.66 0.89 -5.94
CA ALA A 36 -14.82 2.34 -5.90
C ALA A 36 -15.73 2.79 -4.75
N GLU A 37 -16.88 2.14 -4.55
CA GLU A 37 -17.79 2.47 -3.44
C GLU A 37 -17.09 2.27 -2.09
N SER A 38 -16.39 1.15 -1.91
CA SER A 38 -15.64 0.87 -0.68
C SER A 38 -14.52 1.89 -0.43
N ALA A 39 -13.84 2.36 -1.47
CA ALA A 39 -12.85 3.43 -1.38
C ALA A 39 -13.49 4.77 -0.97
N ILE A 40 -14.64 5.11 -1.55
CA ILE A 40 -15.41 6.32 -1.23
C ILE A 40 -15.89 6.30 0.23
N GLU A 41 -16.43 5.17 0.69
CA GLU A 41 -16.86 5.01 2.08
C GLU A 41 -15.67 5.08 3.06
N ALA A 42 -14.53 4.49 2.73
CA ALA A 42 -13.31 4.60 3.52
C ALA A 42 -12.83 6.05 3.64
N ALA A 43 -12.88 6.82 2.54
CA ALA A 43 -12.55 8.24 2.53
C ALA A 43 -13.50 9.05 3.44
N LYS A 44 -14.81 8.81 3.36
CA LYS A 44 -15.81 9.44 4.23
C LYS A 44 -15.62 9.09 5.71
N ALA A 45 -15.05 7.92 5.99
CA ALA A 45 -14.72 7.47 7.35
C ALA A 45 -13.42 8.06 7.90
N GLY A 46 -12.63 8.79 7.07
CA GLY A 46 -11.41 9.49 7.48
C GLY A 46 -10.12 9.00 6.83
N ALA A 47 -10.16 8.11 5.86
CA ALA A 47 -8.97 7.76 5.08
C ALA A 47 -8.60 8.93 4.15
N ALA A 48 -7.35 9.40 4.24
CA ALA A 48 -6.84 10.43 3.31
C ALA A 48 -6.34 9.82 2.01
N ILE A 49 -5.91 8.54 2.04
CA ILE A 49 -5.41 7.78 0.90
C ILE A 49 -6.23 6.50 0.75
N VAL A 50 -6.58 6.14 -0.48
CA VAL A 50 -7.16 4.82 -0.80
C VAL A 50 -6.25 4.08 -1.75
N HIS A 51 -5.77 2.92 -1.33
CA HIS A 51 -4.92 2.03 -2.12
C HIS A 51 -5.79 0.96 -2.79
N CYS A 52 -5.70 0.88 -4.11
CA CYS A 52 -6.57 0.05 -4.92
C CYS A 52 -5.78 -0.94 -5.79
N HIS A 53 -6.15 -2.21 -5.67
CA HIS A 53 -5.98 -3.24 -6.68
C HIS A 53 -7.26 -3.36 -7.50
N VAL A 54 -7.21 -4.12 -8.58
CA VAL A 54 -8.41 -4.57 -9.30
C VAL A 54 -8.43 -6.10 -9.38
N ARG A 55 -9.64 -6.65 -9.45
CA ARG A 55 -9.89 -8.07 -9.56
C ARG A 55 -10.72 -8.36 -10.79
N ASP A 56 -10.53 -9.52 -11.37
CA ASP A 56 -11.42 -10.05 -12.39
C ASP A 56 -12.80 -10.33 -11.76
N PRO A 57 -13.88 -9.72 -12.26
CA PRO A 57 -15.22 -9.83 -11.63
C PRO A 57 -15.79 -11.24 -11.64
N VAL A 58 -15.31 -12.13 -12.54
CA VAL A 58 -15.81 -13.50 -12.68
C VAL A 58 -15.03 -14.48 -11.81
N THR A 59 -13.69 -14.38 -11.86
CA THR A 59 -12.81 -15.32 -11.16
C THR A 59 -12.41 -14.85 -9.76
N THR A 60 -12.67 -13.58 -9.41
CA THR A 60 -12.23 -12.88 -8.21
C THR A 60 -10.71 -12.75 -8.04
N ASN A 61 -9.93 -13.28 -8.98
CA ASN A 61 -8.48 -13.20 -8.95
C ASN A 61 -7.96 -11.77 -9.22
N PRO A 62 -6.82 -11.38 -8.65
CA PRO A 62 -6.18 -10.13 -9.01
C PRO A 62 -5.80 -10.10 -10.48
N THR A 63 -5.89 -8.94 -11.11
CA THR A 63 -5.58 -8.74 -12.53
C THR A 63 -4.86 -7.41 -12.75
N MET A 64 -4.22 -7.27 -13.92
CA MET A 64 -3.61 -6.02 -14.38
C MET A 64 -4.45 -5.35 -15.49
N ASN A 65 -5.70 -5.76 -15.66
CA ASN A 65 -6.56 -5.21 -16.71
C ASN A 65 -6.78 -3.70 -16.51
N ILE A 66 -6.25 -2.93 -17.44
CA ILE A 66 -6.26 -1.46 -17.38
C ILE A 66 -7.67 -0.86 -17.44
N ASP A 67 -8.62 -1.53 -18.12
CA ASP A 67 -10.00 -1.05 -18.20
C ASP A 67 -10.70 -1.11 -16.84
N LEU A 68 -10.37 -2.10 -16.00
CA LEU A 68 -10.87 -2.20 -14.64
C LEU A 68 -10.26 -1.11 -13.74
N TYR A 69 -8.93 -0.83 -13.88
CA TYR A 69 -8.30 0.31 -13.18
C TYR A 69 -8.93 1.64 -13.61
N ARG A 70 -9.21 1.81 -14.89
CA ARG A 70 -9.87 3.01 -15.42
C ARG A 70 -11.26 3.18 -14.82
N ASP A 71 -12.08 2.12 -14.81
CA ASP A 71 -13.44 2.18 -14.27
C ASP A 71 -13.43 2.52 -12.77
N VAL A 72 -12.58 1.89 -11.96
CA VAL A 72 -12.40 2.22 -10.53
C VAL A 72 -12.00 3.69 -10.35
N THR A 73 -10.97 4.14 -11.07
CA THR A 73 -10.43 5.50 -10.98
C THR A 73 -11.47 6.54 -11.35
N GLU A 74 -12.19 6.32 -12.45
CA GLU A 74 -13.24 7.25 -12.90
C GLU A 74 -14.42 7.34 -11.94
N ARG A 75 -14.85 6.21 -11.37
CA ARG A 75 -15.93 6.18 -10.36
C ARG A 75 -15.54 6.97 -9.12
N ILE A 76 -14.32 6.77 -8.59
CA ILE A 76 -13.83 7.53 -7.44
C ILE A 76 -13.78 9.02 -7.78
N ARG A 77 -13.20 9.42 -8.90
CA ARG A 77 -13.10 10.83 -9.31
C ARG A 77 -14.46 11.49 -9.55
N ARG A 78 -15.40 10.78 -10.17
CA ARG A 78 -16.77 11.28 -10.42
C ARG A 78 -17.62 11.39 -9.16
N SER A 79 -17.27 10.71 -8.08
CA SER A 79 -18.01 10.80 -6.81
C SER A 79 -17.94 12.18 -6.15
N GLY A 80 -16.92 12.97 -6.50
CA GLY A 80 -16.64 14.27 -5.90
C GLY A 80 -16.09 14.20 -4.48
N VAL A 81 -15.85 12.99 -3.94
CA VAL A 81 -15.18 12.82 -2.64
C VAL A 81 -13.70 13.13 -2.81
N ASP A 82 -13.18 14.05 -1.99
CA ASP A 82 -11.76 14.37 -1.97
C ASP A 82 -11.00 13.24 -1.28
N VAL A 83 -10.09 12.60 -2.02
CA VAL A 83 -9.24 11.51 -1.53
C VAL A 83 -8.03 11.35 -2.45
N ILE A 84 -6.88 11.01 -1.89
CA ILE A 84 -5.67 10.68 -2.63
C ILE A 84 -5.80 9.24 -3.15
N LEU A 85 -5.71 9.08 -4.46
CA LEU A 85 -5.74 7.76 -5.10
C LEU A 85 -4.33 7.18 -5.18
N ASN A 86 -4.17 5.94 -4.69
CA ASN A 86 -2.96 5.13 -4.77
C ASN A 86 -3.27 3.85 -5.56
N LEU A 87 -2.63 3.65 -6.70
CA LEU A 87 -2.78 2.44 -7.50
C LEU A 87 -1.55 1.54 -7.34
N THR A 88 -1.78 0.23 -7.15
CA THR A 88 -0.70 -0.75 -6.97
C THR A 88 0.10 -0.96 -8.26
N THR A 89 1.42 -1.19 -8.14
CA THR A 89 2.27 -1.74 -9.20
C THR A 89 2.81 -3.14 -8.86
N GLY A 90 2.31 -3.75 -7.79
CA GLY A 90 2.76 -5.07 -7.31
C GLY A 90 2.52 -6.24 -8.25
N PRO A 91 1.38 -6.36 -8.97
CA PRO A 91 1.19 -7.43 -9.94
C PRO A 91 2.29 -7.49 -11.00
N GLY A 92 2.58 -8.71 -11.49
CA GLY A 92 3.65 -8.91 -12.49
C GLY A 92 5.04 -9.14 -11.91
N ALA A 93 5.15 -9.47 -10.61
CA ALA A 93 6.41 -9.77 -9.92
C ALA A 93 6.48 -11.18 -9.32
N ARG A 94 5.56 -12.07 -9.67
CA ARG A 94 5.53 -13.43 -9.12
C ARG A 94 6.34 -14.36 -10.00
N PHE A 95 7.40 -14.95 -9.44
CA PHE A 95 8.21 -15.97 -10.07
C PHE A 95 8.10 -17.29 -9.30
N SER A 96 7.86 -18.38 -10.03
CA SER A 96 7.97 -19.75 -9.55
C SER A 96 8.85 -20.52 -10.56
N PRO A 97 9.91 -21.19 -10.11
CA PRO A 97 10.75 -21.97 -11.05
C PRO A 97 10.00 -23.19 -11.59
N CYS A 98 10.38 -23.62 -12.76
CA CYS A 98 9.92 -24.88 -13.34
C CYS A 98 10.60 -26.06 -12.61
N ASP A 99 9.89 -27.18 -12.45
CA ASP A 99 10.39 -28.37 -11.77
C ASP A 99 11.59 -29.03 -12.48
N HIS A 100 11.77 -28.76 -13.76
CA HIS A 100 12.81 -29.40 -14.59
C HIS A 100 14.01 -28.49 -14.88
N ASP A 101 13.80 -27.16 -14.81
CA ASP A 101 14.83 -26.17 -15.03
C ASP A 101 14.53 -24.92 -14.19
N ALA A 102 15.33 -24.69 -13.16
CA ALA A 102 15.17 -23.56 -12.24
C ALA A 102 15.36 -22.18 -12.90
N GLY A 103 15.99 -22.11 -14.08
CA GLY A 103 16.15 -20.89 -14.87
C GLY A 103 14.90 -20.51 -15.68
N ILE A 104 13.91 -21.41 -15.77
CA ILE A 104 12.69 -21.20 -16.53
C ILE A 104 11.51 -20.99 -15.57
N ALA A 105 10.65 -20.01 -15.89
CA ALA A 105 9.44 -19.76 -15.15
C ALA A 105 8.40 -20.88 -15.35
N SER A 106 7.79 -21.36 -14.27
CA SER A 106 6.65 -22.27 -14.35
C SER A 106 5.41 -21.53 -14.85
N LYS A 107 4.37 -22.30 -15.24
CA LYS A 107 3.05 -21.74 -15.63
C LYS A 107 2.36 -20.90 -14.55
N ASP A 108 2.77 -21.06 -13.30
CA ASP A 108 2.20 -20.31 -12.16
C ASP A 108 2.92 -18.97 -11.95
N SER A 109 3.95 -18.68 -12.74
CA SER A 109 4.63 -17.39 -12.73
C SER A 109 3.80 -16.32 -13.42
N GLN A 110 3.88 -15.10 -12.89
CA GLN A 110 3.24 -13.90 -13.43
C GLN A 110 4.29 -12.80 -13.45
N MET A 111 5.26 -12.93 -14.35
CA MET A 111 6.31 -11.95 -14.55
C MET A 111 5.97 -11.07 -15.75
N CYS A 112 6.00 -9.74 -15.54
CA CYS A 112 5.77 -8.74 -16.56
C CYS A 112 6.97 -7.79 -16.68
N LEU A 113 7.09 -7.16 -17.84
CA LEU A 113 8.08 -6.10 -18.04
C LEU A 113 7.69 -4.84 -17.28
N PRO A 114 8.67 -3.97 -16.92
CA PRO A 114 8.41 -2.70 -16.22
C PRO A 114 7.31 -1.86 -16.84
N ALA A 115 7.33 -1.68 -18.15
CA ALA A 115 6.35 -0.88 -18.89
C ALA A 115 4.90 -1.40 -18.72
N GLU A 116 4.71 -2.73 -18.70
CA GLU A 116 3.39 -3.34 -18.48
C GLU A 116 2.91 -3.09 -17.05
N ARG A 117 3.82 -3.19 -16.07
CA ARG A 117 3.49 -3.04 -14.64
C ARG A 117 3.08 -1.62 -14.25
N VAL A 118 3.58 -0.60 -14.95
CA VAL A 118 3.26 0.81 -14.66
C VAL A 118 2.32 1.43 -15.70
N GLN A 119 1.85 0.69 -16.70
CA GLN A 119 1.02 1.22 -17.78
C GLN A 119 -0.21 1.99 -17.27
N HIS A 120 -0.95 1.43 -16.33
CA HIS A 120 -2.13 2.05 -15.74
C HIS A 120 -1.80 3.29 -14.91
N VAL A 121 -0.63 3.33 -14.27
CA VAL A 121 -0.15 4.51 -13.54
C VAL A 121 0.15 5.66 -14.49
N ILE A 122 0.84 5.38 -15.60
CA ILE A 122 1.19 6.38 -16.62
C ILE A 122 -0.07 6.93 -17.29
N GLU A 123 -1.04 6.07 -17.60
CA GLU A 123 -2.27 6.45 -18.28
C GLU A 123 -3.22 7.22 -17.35
N LEU A 124 -3.45 6.70 -16.14
CA LEU A 124 -4.48 7.21 -15.24
C LEU A 124 -3.99 8.32 -14.30
N ARG A 125 -2.67 8.44 -14.13
CA ARG A 125 -2.00 9.45 -13.30
C ARG A 125 -2.68 9.63 -11.94
N PRO A 126 -2.67 8.59 -11.07
CA PRO A 126 -3.06 8.77 -9.67
C PRO A 126 -2.06 9.71 -8.98
N GLU A 127 -2.41 10.27 -7.82
CA GLU A 127 -1.44 11.08 -7.06
C GLU A 127 -0.28 10.22 -6.53
N ILE A 128 -0.58 8.97 -6.15
CA ILE A 128 0.39 8.00 -5.59
C ILE A 128 0.25 6.67 -6.33
N CYS A 129 1.33 5.92 -6.44
CA CYS A 129 1.30 4.49 -6.74
C CYS A 129 2.19 3.74 -5.75
N SER A 130 1.83 2.53 -5.33
CA SER A 130 2.77 1.72 -4.55
C SER A 130 3.86 1.15 -5.45
N LEU A 131 5.08 1.12 -4.95
CA LEU A 131 6.24 0.51 -5.59
C LEU A 131 6.92 -0.44 -4.59
N ASP A 132 6.79 -1.72 -4.84
CA ASP A 132 7.44 -2.76 -4.03
C ASP A 132 8.94 -2.80 -4.33
N VAL A 133 9.76 -2.17 -3.50
CA VAL A 133 11.24 -2.15 -3.67
C VAL A 133 11.89 -3.39 -3.08
N VAL A 134 11.32 -4.57 -3.37
CA VAL A 134 11.57 -5.83 -2.68
C VAL A 134 11.75 -7.00 -3.63
N THR A 135 12.71 -7.87 -3.32
CA THR A 135 12.74 -9.26 -3.79
C THR A 135 12.77 -10.15 -2.55
N MET A 136 11.76 -11.01 -2.39
CA MET A 136 11.61 -11.84 -1.21
C MET A 136 10.91 -13.16 -1.49
N ASN A 137 11.17 -14.15 -0.65
CA ASN A 137 10.42 -15.39 -0.66
C ASN A 137 8.98 -15.16 -0.22
N ARG A 138 8.05 -15.87 -0.87
CA ARG A 138 6.68 -16.11 -0.43
C ARG A 138 6.51 -17.63 -0.33
N ARG A 139 5.44 -18.09 0.32
CA ARG A 139 5.28 -19.54 0.60
C ARG A 139 5.46 -20.45 -0.61
N ARG A 140 5.06 -20.04 -1.81
CA ARG A 140 5.05 -20.87 -3.02
C ARG A 140 5.73 -20.24 -4.22
N HIS A 141 6.22 -19.01 -4.09
CA HIS A 141 6.86 -18.27 -5.18
C HIS A 141 7.83 -17.25 -4.60
N VAL A 142 8.64 -16.67 -5.45
CA VAL A 142 9.43 -15.49 -5.15
C VAL A 142 8.68 -14.27 -5.65
N PHE A 143 8.56 -13.23 -4.84
CA PHE A 143 8.18 -11.91 -5.30
C PHE A 143 9.47 -11.21 -5.74
N LEU A 144 9.59 -10.95 -7.04
CA LEU A 144 10.86 -10.60 -7.66
C LEU A 144 10.78 -9.23 -8.35
N ASN A 145 11.59 -8.30 -7.88
CA ASN A 145 11.84 -7.03 -8.53
C ASN A 145 13.34 -6.88 -8.80
N HIS A 146 13.74 -7.01 -10.05
CA HIS A 146 15.12 -6.78 -10.46
C HIS A 146 15.48 -5.28 -10.25
N PRO A 147 16.69 -4.92 -9.78
CA PRO A 147 17.07 -3.52 -9.57
C PRO A 147 16.89 -2.64 -10.81
N ASP A 148 17.26 -3.12 -12.00
CA ASP A 148 17.09 -2.35 -13.25
C ASP A 148 15.61 -2.15 -13.57
N HIS A 149 14.73 -3.15 -13.31
CA HIS A 149 13.29 -2.98 -13.48
C HIS A 149 12.73 -1.93 -12.53
N LEU A 150 13.21 -1.88 -11.28
CA LEU A 150 12.82 -0.84 -10.32
C LEU A 150 13.24 0.55 -10.81
N LYS A 151 14.44 0.70 -11.39
CA LYS A 151 14.89 1.98 -11.98
C LYS A 151 14.00 2.40 -13.16
N GLU A 152 13.69 1.50 -14.07
CA GLU A 152 12.79 1.76 -15.20
C GLU A 152 11.39 2.18 -14.74
N MET A 153 10.81 1.43 -13.79
CA MET A 153 9.49 1.74 -13.22
C MET A 153 9.51 3.10 -12.51
N SER A 154 10.52 3.36 -11.69
CA SER A 154 10.67 4.62 -10.96
C SER A 154 10.78 5.82 -11.89
N ALA A 155 11.60 5.72 -12.94
CA ALA A 155 11.75 6.76 -13.96
C ALA A 155 10.45 7.05 -14.71
N ALA A 156 9.69 6.00 -15.04
CA ALA A 156 8.39 6.12 -15.71
C ALA A 156 7.33 6.77 -14.79
N ILE A 157 7.28 6.37 -13.52
CA ILE A 157 6.40 6.92 -12.49
C ILE A 157 6.71 8.41 -12.27
N GLN A 158 7.99 8.77 -12.11
CA GLN A 158 8.45 10.15 -11.97
C GLN A 158 8.07 11.00 -13.17
N THR A 159 8.31 10.49 -14.40
CA THR A 159 7.93 11.17 -15.64
C THR A 159 6.43 11.42 -15.74
N ALA A 160 5.61 10.53 -15.22
CA ALA A 160 4.15 10.69 -15.16
C ALA A 160 3.69 11.71 -14.10
N GLY A 161 4.60 12.21 -13.25
CA GLY A 161 4.28 13.13 -12.15
C GLY A 161 3.56 12.45 -10.99
N VAL A 162 3.75 11.14 -10.82
CA VAL A 162 3.14 10.33 -9.75
C VAL A 162 4.18 10.09 -8.65
N LYS A 163 3.75 10.17 -7.38
CA LYS A 163 4.63 9.87 -6.24
C LYS A 163 4.63 8.37 -5.94
N PRO A 164 5.80 7.69 -5.89
CA PRO A 164 5.86 6.32 -5.44
C PRO A 164 5.76 6.25 -3.90
N GLU A 165 4.88 5.37 -3.39
CA GLU A 165 4.90 4.85 -2.03
C GLU A 165 5.80 3.62 -2.01
N LEU A 166 6.91 3.69 -1.29
CA LEU A 166 7.94 2.66 -1.28
C LEU A 166 7.57 1.56 -0.28
N GLU A 167 7.03 0.45 -0.75
CA GLU A 167 6.71 -0.69 0.10
C GLU A 167 7.96 -1.49 0.44
N VAL A 168 8.26 -1.58 1.75
CA VAL A 168 9.42 -2.27 2.30
C VAL A 168 8.97 -3.29 3.34
N PHE A 169 9.47 -4.52 3.21
CA PHE A 169 9.06 -5.69 4.00
C PHE A 169 10.15 -6.14 4.97
N ASP A 170 11.36 -5.58 4.86
CA ASP A 170 12.52 -5.85 5.71
C ASP A 170 13.56 -4.73 5.55
N THR A 171 14.57 -4.74 6.39
CA THR A 171 15.66 -3.76 6.41
C THR A 171 16.46 -3.70 5.11
N GLY A 172 16.71 -4.84 4.46
CA GLY A 172 17.39 -4.90 3.16
C GLY A 172 16.65 -4.14 2.05
N HIS A 173 15.33 -4.08 2.11
CA HIS A 173 14.51 -3.35 1.15
C HIS A 173 14.62 -1.83 1.32
N ILE A 174 14.87 -1.35 2.54
CA ILE A 174 15.17 0.07 2.81
C ILE A 174 16.49 0.47 2.12
N LEU A 175 17.52 -0.39 2.19
CA LEU A 175 18.80 -0.12 1.50
C LEU A 175 18.62 -0.08 -0.02
N ASN A 176 17.77 -0.95 -0.58
CA ASN A 176 17.42 -0.91 -2.00
C ASN A 176 16.70 0.41 -2.38
N ALA A 177 15.75 0.85 -1.55
CA ALA A 177 15.08 2.14 -1.73
C ALA A 177 16.07 3.32 -1.65
N ILE A 178 17.00 3.30 -0.69
CA ILE A 178 18.04 4.33 -0.56
C ILE A 178 18.90 4.40 -1.81
N SER A 179 19.28 3.25 -2.39
CA SER A 179 20.04 3.24 -3.66
C SER A 179 19.26 3.93 -4.80
N LEU A 180 17.95 3.71 -4.91
CA LEU A 180 17.12 4.40 -5.91
C LEU A 180 17.03 5.92 -5.65
N ILE A 181 17.02 6.33 -4.38
CA ILE A 181 17.03 7.75 -3.98
C ILE A 181 18.37 8.40 -4.35
N GLU A 182 19.49 7.75 -4.02
CA GLU A 182 20.84 8.23 -4.33
C GLU A 182 21.11 8.33 -5.84
N ASP A 183 20.56 7.40 -6.60
CA ASP A 183 20.61 7.40 -8.07
C ASP A 183 19.64 8.44 -8.71
N GLY A 184 18.83 9.17 -7.91
CA GLY A 184 17.94 10.24 -8.37
C GLY A 184 16.59 9.77 -8.96
N PHE A 185 16.22 8.50 -8.76
CA PHE A 185 14.94 7.95 -9.24
C PHE A 185 13.75 8.25 -8.34
N ILE A 186 13.98 8.63 -7.08
CA ILE A 186 12.93 8.91 -6.09
C ILE A 186 13.14 10.30 -5.49
N GLU A 187 12.16 11.18 -5.66
CA GLU A 187 12.21 12.56 -5.15
C GLU A 187 11.79 12.68 -3.69
N SER A 188 12.33 13.71 -3.02
CA SER A 188 11.93 14.07 -1.64
C SER A 188 10.61 14.86 -1.63
N PRO A 189 9.80 14.75 -0.55
CA PRO A 189 9.95 13.80 0.54
C PRO A 189 9.61 12.38 0.11
N GLN A 190 10.45 11.41 0.46
CA GLN A 190 10.15 10.02 0.18
C GLN A 190 9.02 9.53 1.09
N PHE A 191 8.17 8.66 0.57
CA PHE A 191 7.09 8.05 1.34
C PHE A 191 7.29 6.53 1.43
N PHE A 192 7.59 6.04 2.64
CA PHE A 192 7.81 4.63 2.92
C PHE A 192 6.60 3.99 3.56
N GLN A 193 6.29 2.77 3.14
CA GLN A 193 5.29 1.91 3.76
C GLN A 193 5.94 0.66 4.35
N PHE A 194 5.95 0.52 5.67
CA PHE A 194 6.44 -0.70 6.34
C PHE A 194 5.36 -1.76 6.34
N CYS A 195 5.62 -2.87 5.65
CA CYS A 195 4.71 -4.00 5.47
C CYS A 195 5.10 -5.13 6.44
N LEU A 196 4.47 -5.18 7.63
CA LEU A 196 4.93 -6.02 8.73
C LEU A 196 4.07 -7.27 8.94
N GLY A 197 4.72 -8.37 9.35
CA GLY A 197 4.06 -9.63 9.67
C GLY A 197 3.68 -10.47 8.46
N ILE A 198 4.23 -10.16 7.29
CA ILE A 198 4.15 -10.98 6.09
C ILE A 198 5.20 -12.10 6.20
N ASP A 199 4.86 -13.32 5.75
CA ASP A 199 5.78 -14.46 5.80
C ASP A 199 7.13 -14.11 5.16
N PHE A 200 8.21 -14.39 5.87
CA PHE A 200 9.61 -14.16 5.49
C PHE A 200 10.03 -12.68 5.40
N GLY A 201 9.19 -11.75 5.84
CA GLY A 201 9.52 -10.34 6.05
C GLY A 201 9.70 -10.00 7.53
N ALA A 202 9.85 -8.71 7.84
CA ALA A 202 9.98 -8.21 9.20
C ALA A 202 8.73 -8.54 10.04
N PRO A 203 8.91 -8.94 11.31
CA PRO A 203 7.78 -9.23 12.19
C PRO A 203 6.98 -7.95 12.51
N ALA A 204 5.67 -8.11 12.78
CA ALA A 204 4.82 -7.00 13.21
C ALA A 204 5.04 -6.72 14.72
N THR A 205 6.17 -6.06 15.04
CA THR A 205 6.57 -5.67 16.39
C THR A 205 7.06 -4.23 16.44
N VAL A 206 7.05 -3.64 17.63
CA VAL A 206 7.54 -2.28 17.86
C VAL A 206 9.04 -2.18 17.54
N GLU A 207 9.81 -3.20 17.91
CA GLU A 207 11.26 -3.27 17.66
C GLU A 207 11.57 -3.22 16.16
N ALA A 208 10.79 -3.94 15.34
CA ALA A 208 10.95 -3.89 13.89
C ALA A 208 10.67 -2.50 13.33
N ILE A 209 9.59 -1.82 13.78
CA ILE A 209 9.31 -0.44 13.38
C ILE A 209 10.46 0.49 13.76
N VAL A 210 10.95 0.41 15.01
CA VAL A 210 12.05 1.28 15.50
C VAL A 210 13.31 1.06 14.68
N MET A 211 13.67 -0.21 14.42
CA MET A 211 14.84 -0.55 13.61
C MET A 211 14.72 0.02 12.19
N MET A 212 13.60 -0.24 11.52
CA MET A 212 13.37 0.21 10.15
C MET A 212 13.30 1.74 10.05
N LYS A 213 12.58 2.41 10.97
CA LYS A 213 12.49 3.87 11.05
C LYS A 213 13.88 4.52 11.17
N ASN A 214 14.76 3.96 12.01
CA ASN A 214 16.09 4.53 12.22
C ASN A 214 17.02 4.40 11.01
N MET A 215 16.64 3.62 10.00
CA MET A 215 17.38 3.49 8.73
C MET A 215 16.92 4.47 7.66
N LEU A 216 15.78 5.14 7.86
CA LEU A 216 15.22 6.04 6.85
C LEU A 216 16.04 7.31 6.69
N PRO A 217 16.04 7.93 5.49
CA PRO A 217 16.52 9.29 5.30
C PRO A 217 15.81 10.26 6.26
N LYS A 218 16.52 11.33 6.67
CA LYS A 218 16.07 12.25 7.73
C LYS A 218 14.68 12.86 7.50
N ASP A 219 14.37 13.19 6.24
CA ASP A 219 13.12 13.88 5.87
C ASP A 219 12.08 12.93 5.25
N ALA A 220 12.33 11.62 5.35
CA ALA A 220 11.40 10.61 4.85
C ALA A 220 10.13 10.55 5.71
N ILE A 221 9.01 10.47 5.02
CA ILE A 221 7.70 10.20 5.63
C ILE A 221 7.48 8.70 5.61
N TRP A 222 6.89 8.17 6.67
CA TRP A 222 6.67 6.73 6.75
C TRP A 222 5.32 6.39 7.35
N SER A 223 4.80 5.28 6.92
CA SER A 223 3.62 4.65 7.46
C SER A 223 3.90 3.17 7.74
N ALA A 224 3.09 2.54 8.57
CA ALA A 224 3.22 1.12 8.87
C ALA A 224 1.87 0.43 8.99
N PHE A 225 1.84 -0.84 8.62
CA PHE A 225 0.73 -1.74 8.90
C PHE A 225 1.22 -3.11 9.37
N GLY A 226 0.33 -3.86 10.00
CA GLY A 226 0.54 -5.26 10.34
C GLY A 226 -0.56 -6.14 9.75
N ILE A 227 -0.18 -7.29 9.22
CA ILE A 227 -1.13 -8.23 8.62
C ILE A 227 -2.05 -8.85 9.68
N SER A 228 -3.33 -8.98 9.34
CA SER A 228 -4.36 -9.70 10.10
C SER A 228 -4.50 -9.15 11.53
N ARG A 229 -4.36 -9.99 12.56
CA ARG A 229 -4.48 -9.61 13.97
C ARG A 229 -3.53 -8.49 14.42
N PHE A 230 -2.48 -8.23 13.66
CA PHE A 230 -1.50 -7.19 13.98
C PHE A 230 -1.88 -5.80 13.46
N GLN A 231 -2.93 -5.66 12.65
CA GLN A 231 -3.29 -4.37 12.05
C GLN A 231 -3.45 -3.27 13.11
N PHE A 232 -4.33 -3.43 14.07
CA PHE A 232 -4.57 -2.40 15.08
C PHE A 232 -3.44 -2.22 16.11
N PRO A 233 -2.76 -3.28 16.59
CA PRO A 233 -1.52 -3.10 17.35
C PRO A 233 -0.47 -2.25 16.62
N MET A 234 -0.27 -2.44 15.31
CA MET A 234 0.69 -1.65 14.54
C MET A 234 0.19 -0.24 14.25
N VAL A 235 -1.11 0.00 14.14
CA VAL A 235 -1.69 1.36 14.12
C VAL A 235 -1.25 2.13 15.37
N ALA A 236 -1.46 1.56 16.57
CA ALA A 236 -1.07 2.23 17.81
C ALA A 236 0.45 2.46 17.90
N ALA A 237 1.25 1.45 17.53
CA ALA A 237 2.70 1.55 17.54
C ALA A 237 3.23 2.64 16.58
N ALA A 238 2.71 2.68 15.35
CA ALA A 238 3.10 3.68 14.35
C ALA A 238 2.80 5.10 14.82
N VAL A 239 1.60 5.34 15.37
CA VAL A 239 1.18 6.64 15.91
C VAL A 239 2.11 7.10 17.04
N LEU A 240 2.39 6.22 18.01
CA LEU A 240 3.27 6.54 19.15
C LEU A 240 4.72 6.82 18.72
N LEU A 241 5.16 6.25 17.61
CA LEU A 241 6.50 6.44 17.04
C LEU A 241 6.57 7.60 16.02
N GLY A 242 5.44 8.32 15.79
CA GLY A 242 5.37 9.49 14.93
C GLY A 242 5.23 9.15 13.44
N GLY A 243 4.73 7.96 13.11
CA GLY A 243 4.43 7.53 11.74
C GLY A 243 2.95 7.65 11.39
N HIS A 244 2.66 7.36 10.13
CA HIS A 244 1.32 7.23 9.59
C HIS A 244 0.87 5.77 9.60
N VAL A 245 -0.38 5.49 9.22
CA VAL A 245 -0.97 4.17 9.37
C VAL A 245 -1.69 3.72 8.09
N ARG A 246 -1.69 2.40 7.87
CA ARG A 246 -2.52 1.75 6.85
C ARG A 246 -3.41 0.70 7.51
N VAL A 247 -4.67 0.65 7.07
CA VAL A 247 -5.65 -0.37 7.41
C VAL A 247 -6.42 -0.78 6.15
N GLY A 248 -7.18 -1.86 6.21
CA GLY A 248 -8.05 -2.25 5.11
C GLY A 248 -8.23 -3.76 4.99
N LEU A 249 -9.23 -4.13 4.18
CA LEU A 249 -9.61 -5.53 3.94
C LEU A 249 -8.57 -6.30 3.12
N GLU A 250 -7.65 -5.61 2.48
CA GLU A 250 -6.47 -6.21 1.87
C GLU A 250 -5.58 -6.90 2.90
N ASP A 251 -5.34 -6.22 4.02
CA ASP A 251 -4.35 -6.61 5.02
C ASP A 251 -4.97 -7.40 6.17
N ASN A 252 -6.26 -7.16 6.47
CA ASN A 252 -6.99 -7.77 7.58
C ASN A 252 -8.50 -7.79 7.33
N ILE A 253 -9.10 -8.97 7.42
CA ILE A 253 -10.53 -9.16 7.23
C ILE A 253 -11.35 -9.17 8.53
N TYR A 254 -10.73 -8.87 9.69
CA TYR A 254 -11.39 -8.90 11.00
C TYR A 254 -11.42 -7.52 11.65
N LEU A 255 -12.56 -7.13 12.18
CA LEU A 255 -12.70 -5.95 13.02
C LEU A 255 -12.19 -6.21 14.45
N GLU A 256 -12.49 -7.42 14.97
CA GLU A 256 -12.07 -7.91 16.28
C GLU A 256 -11.81 -9.42 16.20
N LYS A 257 -11.25 -10.00 17.27
CA LYS A 257 -11.01 -11.44 17.32
C LYS A 257 -12.29 -12.23 17.08
N GLY A 258 -12.34 -12.95 15.96
CA GLY A 258 -13.49 -13.77 15.56
C GLY A 258 -14.66 -13.00 14.94
N VAL A 259 -14.56 -11.67 14.80
CA VAL A 259 -15.60 -10.83 14.20
C VAL A 259 -15.08 -10.28 12.87
N LEU A 260 -15.69 -10.70 11.75
CA LEU A 260 -15.34 -10.18 10.43
C LEU A 260 -15.62 -8.68 10.36
N ALA A 261 -14.75 -7.96 9.66
CA ALA A 261 -14.96 -6.56 9.38
C ALA A 261 -16.10 -6.40 8.36
N PRO A 262 -17.11 -5.58 8.65
CA PRO A 262 -18.25 -5.40 7.74
C PRO A 262 -17.93 -4.52 6.54
N SER A 263 -16.85 -3.71 6.61
CA SER A 263 -16.41 -2.82 5.52
C SER A 263 -15.01 -2.27 5.79
N ASN A 264 -14.40 -1.68 4.77
CA ASN A 264 -13.19 -0.86 4.89
C ASN A 264 -13.43 0.37 5.78
N ALA A 265 -14.58 1.02 5.65
CA ALA A 265 -14.96 2.17 6.48
C ALA A 265 -14.95 1.83 7.99
N ALA A 266 -15.38 0.62 8.38
CA ALA A 266 -15.33 0.18 9.78
C ALA A 266 -13.90 0.05 10.30
N LEU A 267 -12.97 -0.46 9.48
CA LEU A 267 -11.55 -0.55 9.83
C LEU A 267 -10.92 0.84 9.96
N VAL A 268 -11.24 1.76 9.05
CA VAL A 268 -10.80 3.17 9.10
C VAL A 268 -11.32 3.86 10.35
N THR A 269 -12.63 3.72 10.65
CA THR A 269 -13.25 4.29 11.86
C THR A 269 -12.55 3.79 13.13
N LYS A 270 -12.20 2.51 13.20
CA LYS A 270 -11.47 1.96 14.35
C LYS A 270 -10.05 2.51 14.44
N ALA A 271 -9.35 2.66 13.33
CA ALA A 271 -8.02 3.30 13.31
C ALA A 271 -8.09 4.76 13.77
N ALA A 272 -9.06 5.54 13.27
CA ALA A 272 -9.29 6.92 13.67
C ALA A 272 -9.56 7.05 15.19
N ARG A 273 -10.36 6.13 15.75
CA ARG A 273 -10.60 6.07 17.18
C ARG A 273 -9.30 5.83 17.97
N ILE A 274 -8.48 4.85 17.55
CA ILE A 274 -7.19 4.57 18.22
C ILE A 274 -6.28 5.79 18.18
N ILE A 275 -6.18 6.50 17.06
CA ILE A 275 -5.38 7.73 16.92
C ILE A 275 -5.85 8.77 17.94
N ASN A 276 -7.17 9.01 18.03
CA ASN A 276 -7.75 9.99 18.93
C ASN A 276 -7.59 9.60 20.40
N ASP A 277 -7.77 8.33 20.76
CA ASP A 277 -7.59 7.80 22.12
C ASP A 277 -6.15 7.94 22.62
N LEU A 278 -5.17 7.94 21.68
CA LEU A 278 -3.76 8.22 21.97
C LEU A 278 -3.42 9.73 22.05
N GLY A 279 -4.43 10.62 21.89
CA GLY A 279 -4.24 12.06 21.92
C GLY A 279 -3.75 12.67 20.60
N GLY A 280 -3.72 11.87 19.51
CA GLY A 280 -3.42 12.33 18.16
C GLY A 280 -4.64 12.87 17.43
N SER A 281 -4.48 13.23 16.17
CA SER A 281 -5.55 13.62 15.26
C SER A 281 -5.38 12.97 13.89
N VAL A 282 -6.48 12.72 13.20
CA VAL A 282 -6.45 12.21 11.82
C VAL A 282 -6.17 13.37 10.87
N ALA A 283 -5.25 13.16 9.94
CA ALA A 283 -4.93 14.14 8.91
C ALA A 283 -6.09 14.27 7.90
N SER A 284 -6.45 15.50 7.56
CA SER A 284 -7.31 15.75 6.39
C SER A 284 -6.58 15.41 5.10
N VAL A 285 -7.33 15.24 4.00
CA VAL A 285 -6.75 14.99 2.68
C VAL A 285 -5.81 16.13 2.25
N ALA A 286 -6.18 17.38 2.54
CA ALA A 286 -5.32 18.54 2.27
C ALA A 286 -4.01 18.46 3.05
N GLN A 287 -4.06 18.15 4.35
CA GLN A 287 -2.85 17.96 5.16
C GLN A 287 -1.98 16.80 4.67
N ALA A 288 -2.61 15.71 4.21
CA ALA A 288 -1.87 14.59 3.64
C ALA A 288 -1.15 14.98 2.34
N ARG A 289 -1.82 15.76 1.44
CA ARG A 289 -1.16 16.29 0.23
C ARG A 289 0.01 17.21 0.57
N ASP A 290 -0.17 18.11 1.53
CA ASP A 290 0.89 19.04 1.97
C ASP A 290 2.09 18.26 2.53
N LEU A 291 1.85 17.29 3.43
CA LEU A 291 2.89 16.43 4.00
C LEU A 291 3.66 15.66 2.93
N LEU A 292 2.96 15.07 1.98
CA LEU A 292 3.54 14.27 0.92
C LEU A 292 4.05 15.09 -0.27
N SER A 293 3.88 16.43 -0.22
CA SER A 293 4.23 17.34 -1.33
C SER A 293 3.60 16.92 -2.66
N LEU A 294 2.30 16.55 -2.64
CA LEU A 294 1.56 16.20 -3.84
C LEU A 294 1.04 17.46 -4.52
N SER A 295 1.31 17.60 -5.81
CA SER A 295 0.64 18.61 -6.66
C SER A 295 -0.83 18.19 -6.85
N ARG A 296 -1.73 19.19 -6.78
CA ARG A 296 -3.17 18.98 -7.02
C ARG A 296 -3.46 18.67 -8.47
#